data_c6d3e15c70fb8c929c6ecb0f01246fef
#
_entry.id   c6d3e15c70fb8c929c6ecb0f01246fef
#
_cell.length_a   1.000
_cell.length_b   1.000
_cell.length_c   1.000
_cell.angle_alpha   90.00
_cell.angle_beta   90.00
_cell.angle_gamma   90.00
#
_symmetry.space_group_name_H-M   'P 1'
#
loop_
_entity.id
_entity.type
_entity.pdbx_description
1 polymer ?
#
loop_
_entity_poly.entity_id
_entity_poly.type
_entity_poly.pdbx_seq_one_letter_code
_entity_poly.pdbx_strand_id
1 'polypeptide(L)'
;MNVLSQSIRSAVKKMDLLLLGLCLTATCYGIVLIASATIGPTDSYSNVIVQSAAMVIGIGLYTAFSIIDIEHFAEKWWLFFLFDVVLILMLVTPLGRGQGGNKSWLYIPHMPFMIQPSEIVKLPFTILLAKQMAWFRQNRRMRGWDSLFWPAAHTGFMVLLIYAVSSDAGSALVYLMIYIGMAFAAGLPWYWFVIGFVGAGVGILGLVIFD
;
A
#
# COMPACT_ATOMS: atom_id res chain seq x y z
N MET A 1 -23.10 -16.81 -29.29
CA MET A 1 -22.82 -16.22 -27.94
C MET A 1 -21.47 -15.55 -28.04
N ASN A 2 -21.43 -14.20 -28.00
CA ASN A 2 -20.26 -13.44 -28.40
C ASN A 2 -19.05 -13.67 -27.48
N VAL A 3 -17.85 -13.78 -28.06
CA VAL A 3 -16.55 -13.90 -27.37
C VAL A 3 -16.41 -12.87 -26.23
N LEU A 4 -16.92 -11.67 -26.46
CA LEU A 4 -16.97 -10.58 -25.48
C LEU A 4 -17.77 -10.94 -24.22
N SER A 5 -18.92 -11.62 -24.39
CA SER A 5 -19.76 -12.01 -23.23
C SER A 5 -19.14 -13.12 -22.40
N GLN A 6 -18.37 -14.01 -23.02
CA GLN A 6 -17.62 -15.05 -22.33
C GLN A 6 -16.42 -14.46 -21.54
N SER A 7 -15.72 -13.51 -22.14
CA SER A 7 -14.60 -12.81 -21.48
C SER A 7 -15.07 -11.99 -20.27
N ILE A 8 -16.18 -11.27 -20.39
CA ILE A 8 -16.77 -10.51 -19.27
C ILE A 8 -17.22 -11.48 -18.16
N ARG A 9 -17.85 -12.57 -18.52
CA ARG A 9 -18.33 -13.57 -17.53
C ARG A 9 -17.19 -14.27 -16.81
N SER A 10 -16.08 -14.53 -17.47
CA SER A 10 -14.87 -15.08 -16.87
C SER A 10 -14.17 -14.07 -15.94
N ALA A 11 -14.13 -12.80 -16.32
CA ALA A 11 -13.61 -11.71 -15.51
C ALA A 11 -14.43 -11.55 -14.22
N VAL A 12 -15.75 -11.44 -14.33
CA VAL A 12 -16.65 -11.31 -13.17
C VAL A 12 -16.55 -12.49 -12.20
N LYS A 13 -16.30 -13.70 -12.70
CA LYS A 13 -16.08 -14.88 -11.82
C LYS A 13 -14.79 -14.83 -11.02
N LYS A 14 -13.79 -14.09 -11.47
CA LYS A 14 -12.51 -13.90 -10.78
C LYS A 14 -12.54 -12.74 -9.77
N MET A 15 -13.54 -11.86 -9.87
CA MET A 15 -13.69 -10.70 -9.01
C MET A 15 -14.35 -11.06 -7.69
N ASP A 16 -13.83 -10.53 -6.58
CA ASP A 16 -14.52 -10.54 -5.29
C ASP A 16 -15.55 -9.42 -5.26
N LEU A 17 -16.80 -9.75 -5.61
CA LEU A 17 -17.90 -8.79 -5.67
C LEU A 17 -18.27 -8.22 -4.28
N LEU A 18 -18.03 -8.99 -3.21
CA LEU A 18 -18.28 -8.51 -1.85
C LEU A 18 -17.29 -7.40 -1.50
N LEU A 19 -16.00 -7.63 -1.77
CA LEU A 19 -14.95 -6.63 -1.54
C LEU A 19 -15.21 -5.38 -2.38
N LEU A 20 -15.55 -5.54 -3.66
CA LEU A 20 -15.89 -4.41 -4.53
C LEU A 20 -17.08 -3.62 -3.98
N GLY A 21 -18.14 -4.30 -3.55
CA GLY A 21 -19.32 -3.69 -2.97
C GLY A 21 -19.02 -2.89 -1.70
N LEU A 22 -18.20 -3.44 -0.80
CA LEU A 22 -17.74 -2.73 0.40
C LEU A 22 -16.91 -1.49 0.08
N CYS A 23 -15.97 -1.61 -0.87
CA CYS A 23 -15.16 -0.48 -1.31
C CYS A 23 -16.02 0.63 -1.95
N LEU A 24 -16.98 0.26 -2.81
CA LEU A 24 -17.89 1.24 -3.42
C LEU A 24 -18.76 1.93 -2.38
N THR A 25 -19.30 1.18 -1.42
CA THR A 25 -20.11 1.76 -0.34
C THR A 25 -19.30 2.76 0.48
N ALA A 26 -18.07 2.40 0.87
CA ALA A 26 -17.18 3.30 1.60
C ALA A 26 -16.82 4.55 0.78
N THR A 27 -16.55 4.39 -0.51
CA THR A 27 -16.22 5.51 -1.41
C THR A 27 -17.42 6.44 -1.63
N CYS A 28 -18.61 5.89 -1.85
CA CYS A 28 -19.83 6.69 -1.96
C CYS A 28 -20.10 7.47 -0.65
N TYR A 29 -19.92 6.84 0.49
CA TYR A 29 -20.04 7.53 1.79
C TYR A 29 -19.01 8.66 1.90
N GLY A 30 -17.76 8.44 1.49
CA GLY A 30 -16.72 9.46 1.45
C GLY A 30 -17.09 10.65 0.54
N ILE A 31 -17.67 10.37 -0.65
CA ILE A 31 -18.13 11.42 -1.58
C ILE A 31 -19.23 12.27 -0.93
N VAL A 32 -20.19 11.64 -0.23
CA VAL A 32 -21.27 12.36 0.49
C VAL A 32 -20.68 13.25 1.58
N LEU A 33 -19.69 12.76 2.34
CA LEU A 33 -19.01 13.56 3.37
C LEU A 33 -18.28 14.77 2.78
N ILE A 34 -17.55 14.57 1.67
CA ILE A 34 -16.85 15.64 0.97
C ILE A 34 -17.86 16.68 0.45
N ALA A 35 -18.95 16.22 -0.16
CA ALA A 35 -20.02 17.11 -0.64
C ALA A 35 -20.62 17.92 0.51
N SER A 36 -20.89 17.28 1.65
CA SER A 36 -21.43 17.95 2.84
C SER A 36 -20.46 18.96 3.46
N ALA A 37 -19.16 18.64 3.47
CA ALA A 37 -18.12 19.50 4.04
C ALA A 37 -17.76 20.70 3.14
N THR A 38 -18.07 20.64 1.85
CA THR A 38 -17.77 21.70 0.87
C THR A 38 -18.96 22.63 0.59
N ILE A 39 -20.05 22.51 1.32
CA ILE A 39 -21.20 23.45 1.25
C ILE A 39 -20.78 24.76 1.95
N GLY A 40 -20.29 25.74 1.18
CA GLY A 40 -19.87 27.06 1.67
C GLY A 40 -19.77 28.09 0.54
N PRO A 41 -19.60 29.38 0.84
CA PRO A 41 -19.64 30.47 -0.14
C PRO A 41 -18.51 30.47 -1.18
N THR A 42 -17.55 29.55 -1.07
CA THR A 42 -16.46 29.33 -2.04
C THR A 42 -16.57 27.98 -2.74
N ASP A 43 -17.79 27.54 -3.02
CA ASP A 43 -18.16 26.23 -3.53
C ASP A 43 -17.24 25.69 -4.62
N SER A 44 -16.34 24.83 -4.22
CA SER A 44 -15.56 24.04 -5.17
C SER A 44 -16.11 22.62 -5.24
N TYR A 45 -17.07 22.38 -6.12
CA TYR A 45 -17.48 21.02 -6.53
C TYR A 45 -16.29 20.21 -7.11
N SER A 46 -15.14 20.86 -7.28
CA SER A 46 -13.92 20.26 -7.78
C SER A 46 -13.52 18.99 -7.01
N ASN A 47 -13.59 19.01 -5.68
CA ASN A 47 -13.23 17.85 -4.85
C ASN A 47 -14.17 16.66 -5.06
N VAL A 48 -15.48 16.94 -5.20
CA VAL A 48 -16.49 15.90 -5.48
C VAL A 48 -16.28 15.28 -6.86
N ILE A 49 -15.98 16.12 -7.86
CA ILE A 49 -15.69 15.65 -9.24
C ILE A 49 -14.42 14.80 -9.25
N VAL A 50 -13.35 15.25 -8.61
CA VAL A 50 -12.09 14.51 -8.52
C VAL A 50 -12.29 13.16 -7.83
N GLN A 51 -13.02 13.12 -6.72
CA GLN A 51 -13.29 11.88 -6.00
C GLN A 51 -14.18 10.92 -6.80
N SER A 52 -15.17 11.45 -7.52
CA SER A 52 -16.02 10.64 -8.40
C SER A 52 -15.23 10.06 -9.58
N ALA A 53 -14.35 10.85 -10.19
CA ALA A 53 -13.47 10.39 -11.25
C ALA A 53 -12.49 9.31 -10.72
N ALA A 54 -11.92 9.51 -9.54
CA ALA A 54 -11.07 8.53 -8.88
C ALA A 54 -11.80 7.20 -8.61
N MET A 55 -13.07 7.24 -8.23
CA MET A 55 -13.91 6.05 -8.06
C MET A 55 -14.04 5.27 -9.38
N VAL A 56 -14.32 5.95 -10.49
CA VAL A 56 -14.44 5.31 -11.82
C VAL A 56 -13.11 4.66 -12.22
N ILE A 57 -12.00 5.39 -12.06
CA ILE A 57 -10.66 4.86 -12.31
C ILE A 57 -10.38 3.65 -11.41
N GLY A 58 -10.73 3.73 -10.12
CA GLY A 58 -10.56 2.65 -9.15
C GLY A 58 -11.32 1.37 -9.55
N ILE A 59 -12.56 1.48 -10.03
CA ILE A 59 -13.32 0.34 -10.56
C ILE A 59 -12.61 -0.27 -11.76
N GLY A 60 -12.11 0.56 -12.68
CA GLY A 60 -11.35 0.10 -13.85
C GLY A 60 -10.08 -0.65 -13.47
N LEU A 61 -9.29 -0.11 -12.52
CA LEU A 61 -8.09 -0.74 -12.00
C LEU A 61 -8.40 -2.04 -11.25
N TYR A 62 -9.44 -2.03 -10.41
CA TYR A 62 -9.88 -3.24 -9.71
C TYR A 62 -10.19 -4.38 -10.68
N THR A 63 -10.96 -4.07 -11.74
CA THR A 63 -11.32 -5.02 -12.77
C THR A 63 -10.08 -5.53 -13.52
N ALA A 64 -9.16 -4.63 -13.89
CA ALA A 64 -7.92 -4.99 -14.57
C ALA A 64 -7.04 -5.92 -13.72
N PHE A 65 -6.79 -5.55 -12.46
CA PHE A 65 -5.97 -6.35 -11.54
C PHE A 65 -6.62 -7.68 -11.14
N SER A 66 -7.95 -7.79 -11.16
CA SER A 66 -8.64 -9.06 -10.90
C SER A 66 -8.45 -10.10 -12.00
N ILE A 67 -8.07 -9.66 -13.21
CA ILE A 67 -7.86 -10.54 -14.37
C ILE A 67 -6.38 -10.90 -14.54
N ILE A 68 -5.48 -10.00 -14.14
CA ILE A 68 -4.04 -10.16 -14.30
C ILE A 68 -3.51 -11.26 -13.38
N ASP A 69 -2.68 -12.12 -13.94
CA ASP A 69 -1.95 -13.12 -13.16
C ASP A 69 -0.72 -12.48 -12.51
N ILE A 70 -0.84 -12.23 -11.20
CA ILE A 70 0.19 -11.55 -10.41
C ILE A 70 1.43 -12.41 -10.21
N GLU A 71 1.30 -13.76 -10.26
CA GLU A 71 2.44 -14.67 -10.08
C GLU A 71 3.51 -14.45 -11.14
N HIS A 72 3.10 -14.24 -12.38
CA HIS A 72 4.03 -13.99 -13.49
C HIS A 72 4.80 -12.67 -13.35
N PHE A 73 4.14 -11.64 -12.81
CA PHE A 73 4.81 -10.36 -12.49
C PHE A 73 5.79 -10.51 -11.33
N ALA A 74 5.46 -11.32 -10.34
CA ALA A 74 6.30 -11.54 -9.18
C ALA A 74 7.64 -12.26 -9.51
N GLU A 75 7.79 -12.88 -10.68
CA GLU A 75 9.05 -13.49 -11.10
C GLU A 75 10.18 -12.46 -11.20
N LYS A 76 9.88 -11.25 -11.67
CA LYS A 76 10.82 -10.14 -11.80
C LYS A 76 10.84 -9.24 -10.54
N TRP A 77 10.88 -9.85 -9.39
CA TRP A 77 10.80 -9.19 -8.08
C TRP A 77 11.78 -8.02 -7.90
N TRP A 78 12.98 -8.12 -8.43
CA TRP A 78 14.01 -7.09 -8.32
C TRP A 78 13.63 -5.78 -9.03
N LEU A 79 12.83 -5.86 -10.13
CA LEU A 79 12.32 -4.67 -10.82
C LEU A 79 11.30 -3.92 -9.96
N PHE A 80 10.44 -4.66 -9.25
CA PHE A 80 9.49 -4.05 -8.33
C PHE A 80 10.21 -3.38 -7.16
N PHE A 81 11.19 -4.06 -6.58
CA PHE A 81 11.99 -3.47 -5.50
C PHE A 81 12.74 -2.22 -5.97
N LEU A 82 13.36 -2.26 -7.14
CA LEU A 82 14.04 -1.10 -7.72
C LEU A 82 13.04 0.04 -7.98
N PHE A 83 11.87 -0.28 -8.53
CA PHE A 83 10.80 0.69 -8.76
C PHE A 83 10.37 1.37 -7.44
N ASP A 84 10.16 0.60 -6.37
CA ASP A 84 9.77 1.10 -5.06
C ASP A 84 10.80 2.09 -4.52
N VAL A 85 12.07 1.71 -4.56
CA VAL A 85 13.16 2.56 -4.07
C VAL A 85 13.30 3.83 -4.91
N VAL A 86 13.30 3.71 -6.23
CA VAL A 86 13.43 4.85 -7.14
C VAL A 86 12.28 5.82 -6.96
N LEU A 87 11.04 5.32 -6.87
CA LEU A 87 9.85 6.16 -6.74
C LEU A 87 9.85 6.96 -5.41
N ILE A 88 10.29 6.34 -4.31
CA ILE A 88 10.44 7.06 -3.03
C ILE A 88 11.58 8.09 -3.11
N LEU A 89 12.72 7.72 -3.71
CA LEU A 89 13.86 8.63 -3.85
C LEU A 89 13.56 9.83 -4.76
N MET A 90 12.59 9.74 -5.66
CA MET A 90 12.14 10.89 -6.46
C MET A 90 11.62 12.05 -5.59
N LEU A 91 11.19 11.80 -4.35
CA LEU A 91 10.80 12.85 -3.41
C LEU A 91 11.97 13.76 -2.99
N VAL A 92 13.21 13.28 -3.09
CA VAL A 92 14.41 14.10 -2.79
C VAL A 92 14.64 15.13 -3.88
N THR A 93 14.16 14.88 -5.10
CA THR A 93 14.31 15.78 -6.25
C THR A 93 13.47 17.06 -6.09
N PRO A 94 13.67 18.10 -6.95
CA PRO A 94 12.84 19.30 -6.97
C PRO A 94 11.33 19.06 -7.24
N LEU A 95 10.97 17.86 -7.67
CA LEU A 95 9.57 17.45 -7.86
C LEU A 95 8.86 17.14 -6.54
N GLY A 96 9.61 16.83 -5.46
CA GLY A 96 9.08 16.60 -4.13
C GLY A 96 8.49 17.87 -3.53
N ARG A 97 7.20 17.81 -3.18
CA ARG A 97 6.47 18.88 -2.49
C ARG A 97 6.01 18.41 -1.12
N GLY A 98 5.97 19.34 -0.18
CA GLY A 98 5.56 19.07 1.18
C GLY A 98 4.50 20.03 1.68
N GLN A 99 3.68 19.55 2.60
CA GLN A 99 2.78 20.36 3.43
C GLN A 99 3.08 20.01 4.90
N GLY A 100 3.19 21.03 5.75
CA GLY A 100 3.37 20.83 7.20
C GLY A 100 4.68 20.14 7.62
N GLY A 101 5.77 20.26 6.84
CA GLY A 101 7.07 19.67 7.15
C GLY A 101 7.34 18.31 6.49
N ASN A 102 6.32 17.65 5.94
CA ASN A 102 6.46 16.36 5.27
C ASN A 102 6.58 16.54 3.76
N LYS A 103 7.61 15.95 3.13
CA LYS A 103 7.78 15.92 1.67
C LYS A 103 7.21 14.61 1.09
N SER A 104 5.89 14.45 1.11
CA SER A 104 5.26 13.18 0.75
C SER A 104 4.65 13.15 -0.65
N TRP A 105 4.65 14.28 -1.36
CA TRP A 105 3.94 14.43 -2.62
C TRP A 105 4.88 14.75 -3.77
N LEU A 106 4.66 14.11 -4.92
CA LEU A 106 5.33 14.43 -6.19
C LEU A 106 4.43 15.36 -7.00
N TYR A 107 4.98 16.52 -7.34
CA TYR A 107 4.37 17.44 -8.30
C TYR A 107 4.90 17.14 -9.70
N ILE A 108 4.03 16.71 -10.60
CA ILE A 108 4.35 16.50 -12.00
C ILE A 108 3.80 17.71 -12.78
N PRO A 109 4.65 18.47 -13.48
CA PRO A 109 4.19 19.60 -14.30
C PRO A 109 3.09 19.15 -15.27
N HIS A 110 2.07 19.98 -15.47
CA HIS A 110 0.90 19.73 -16.33
C HIS A 110 -0.10 18.68 -15.82
N MET A 111 0.12 18.05 -14.65
CA MET A 111 -0.92 17.24 -14.00
C MET A 111 -1.71 18.07 -12.98
N PRO A 112 -3.05 17.95 -12.97
CA PRO A 112 -3.89 18.70 -12.03
C PRO A 112 -3.90 18.14 -10.60
N PHE A 113 -3.15 17.07 -10.35
CA PHE A 113 -3.06 16.39 -9.06
C PHE A 113 -1.62 16.03 -8.72
N MET A 114 -1.34 15.93 -7.42
CA MET A 114 -0.08 15.42 -6.91
C MET A 114 -0.20 13.94 -6.60
N ILE A 115 0.90 13.22 -6.75
CA ILE A 115 0.99 11.78 -6.50
C ILE A 115 1.77 11.56 -5.21
N GLN A 116 1.28 10.69 -4.34
CA GLN A 116 2.01 10.25 -3.17
C GLN A 116 2.72 8.92 -3.48
N PRO A 117 4.05 8.89 -3.61
CA PRO A 117 4.80 7.68 -3.95
C PRO A 117 4.56 6.52 -3.00
N SER A 118 4.47 6.76 -1.69
CA SER A 118 4.20 5.73 -0.69
C SER A 118 2.87 5.01 -0.90
N GLU A 119 1.87 5.64 -1.54
CA GLU A 119 0.61 4.98 -1.88
C GLU A 119 0.77 3.99 -3.05
N ILE A 120 1.54 4.38 -4.08
CA ILE A 120 1.78 3.53 -5.26
C ILE A 120 2.67 2.34 -4.88
N VAL A 121 3.72 2.58 -4.12
CA VAL A 121 4.71 1.58 -3.70
C VAL A 121 4.10 0.50 -2.79
N LYS A 122 2.98 0.75 -2.11
CA LYS A 122 2.28 -0.28 -1.33
C LYS A 122 1.94 -1.53 -2.15
N LEU A 123 1.55 -1.36 -3.41
CA LEU A 123 1.15 -2.48 -4.26
C LEU A 123 2.32 -3.42 -4.56
N PRO A 124 3.43 -2.97 -5.20
CA PRO A 124 4.56 -3.84 -5.45
C PRO A 124 5.23 -4.34 -4.16
N PHE A 125 5.32 -3.52 -3.11
CA PHE A 125 5.79 -3.96 -1.79
C PHE A 125 4.98 -5.14 -1.26
N THR A 126 3.64 -5.08 -1.31
CA THR A 126 2.76 -6.15 -0.85
C THR A 126 2.96 -7.42 -1.68
N ILE A 127 3.13 -7.31 -3.00
CA ILE A 127 3.39 -8.45 -3.90
C ILE A 127 4.74 -9.10 -3.55
N LEU A 128 5.78 -8.30 -3.34
CA LEU A 128 7.11 -8.80 -2.96
C LEU A 128 7.07 -9.52 -1.62
N LEU A 129 6.38 -8.94 -0.65
CA LEU A 129 6.24 -9.51 0.68
C LEU A 129 5.46 -10.83 0.64
N ALA A 130 4.37 -10.88 -0.16
CA ALA A 130 3.60 -12.09 -0.40
C ALA A 130 4.46 -13.21 -1.00
N LYS A 131 5.29 -12.88 -1.99
CA LYS A 131 6.22 -13.83 -2.61
C LYS A 131 7.23 -14.38 -1.61
N GLN A 132 7.84 -13.50 -0.79
CA GLN A 132 8.77 -13.93 0.25
C GLN A 132 8.11 -14.91 1.24
N MET A 133 6.93 -14.56 1.73
CA MET A 133 6.20 -15.40 2.67
C MET A 133 5.70 -16.71 2.06
N ALA A 134 5.24 -16.68 0.82
CA ALA A 134 4.85 -17.88 0.08
C ALA A 134 6.02 -18.85 -0.08
N TRP A 135 7.21 -18.33 -0.40
CA TRP A 135 8.42 -19.15 -0.51
C TRP A 135 8.75 -19.85 0.81
N PHE A 136 8.74 -19.14 1.95
CA PHE A 136 8.99 -19.75 3.26
C PHE A 136 7.93 -20.80 3.62
N ARG A 137 6.66 -20.53 3.28
CA ARG A 137 5.55 -21.47 3.52
C ARG A 137 5.69 -22.74 2.69
N GLN A 138 6.01 -22.62 1.40
CA GLN A 138 6.21 -23.76 0.50
C GLN A 138 7.39 -24.64 0.95
N ASN A 139 8.48 -24.03 1.41
CA ASN A 139 9.65 -24.73 1.91
C ASN A 139 9.54 -25.20 3.37
N ARG A 140 8.37 -25.10 3.99
CA ARG A 140 8.10 -25.46 5.39
C ARG A 140 9.04 -24.80 6.42
N ARG A 141 9.54 -23.59 6.11
CA ARG A 141 10.49 -22.84 6.94
C ARG A 141 9.85 -21.72 7.79
N MET A 142 8.50 -21.70 7.92
CA MET A 142 7.78 -20.63 8.64
C MET A 142 8.13 -20.53 10.14
N ARG A 143 8.72 -21.56 10.74
CA ARG A 143 9.15 -21.55 12.15
C ARG A 143 10.60 -21.10 12.34
N GLY A 144 11.37 -20.95 11.26
CA GLY A 144 12.75 -20.51 11.29
C GLY A 144 12.91 -19.01 11.48
N TRP A 145 14.07 -18.58 11.97
CA TRP A 145 14.42 -17.16 12.05
C TRP A 145 14.42 -16.46 10.69
N ASP A 146 14.73 -17.18 9.64
CA ASP A 146 14.79 -16.68 8.27
C ASP A 146 13.45 -16.13 7.81
N SER A 147 12.35 -16.80 8.17
CA SER A 147 10.98 -16.40 7.78
C SER A 147 10.52 -15.12 8.47
N LEU A 148 11.07 -14.80 9.64
CA LEU A 148 10.87 -13.54 10.32
C LEU A 148 11.81 -12.46 9.76
N PHE A 149 13.13 -12.78 9.72
CA PHE A 149 14.20 -11.80 9.47
C PHE A 149 14.12 -11.16 8.09
N TRP A 150 14.03 -11.94 7.01
CA TRP A 150 14.09 -11.40 5.66
C TRP A 150 12.89 -10.50 5.30
N PRO A 151 11.62 -10.92 5.55
CA PRO A 151 10.48 -10.03 5.32
C PRO A 151 10.46 -8.82 6.26
N ALA A 152 10.91 -8.99 7.52
CA ALA A 152 11.05 -7.88 8.46
C ALA A 152 12.14 -6.88 8.04
N ALA A 153 13.29 -7.37 7.55
CA ALA A 153 14.37 -6.53 7.04
C ALA A 153 13.94 -5.73 5.81
N HIS A 154 13.23 -6.37 4.87
CA HIS A 154 12.65 -5.70 3.72
C HIS A 154 11.66 -4.61 4.17
N THR A 155 10.74 -4.94 5.08
CA THR A 155 9.78 -3.98 5.63
C THR A 155 10.48 -2.84 6.37
N GLY A 156 11.43 -3.17 7.23
CA GLY A 156 12.23 -2.19 7.98
C GLY A 156 13.00 -1.24 7.07
N PHE A 157 13.59 -1.76 6.00
CA PHE A 157 14.24 -0.94 4.99
C PHE A 157 13.26 0.06 4.33
N MET A 158 12.08 -0.41 3.92
CA MET A 158 11.07 0.46 3.29
C MET A 158 10.51 1.50 4.28
N VAL A 159 10.24 1.10 5.53
CA VAL A 159 9.81 2.00 6.61
C VAL A 159 10.84 3.09 6.85
N LEU A 160 12.12 2.73 6.99
CA LEU A 160 13.22 3.68 7.19
C LEU A 160 13.39 4.59 5.99
N LEU A 161 13.33 4.06 4.76
CA LEU A 161 13.45 4.83 3.54
C LEU A 161 12.33 5.87 3.42
N ILE A 162 11.07 5.47 3.64
CA ILE A 162 9.92 6.35 3.61
C ILE A 162 10.06 7.44 4.68
N TYR A 163 10.35 7.05 5.92
CA TYR A 163 10.49 8.00 7.01
C TYR A 163 11.64 8.99 6.79
N ALA A 164 12.80 8.51 6.38
CA ALA A 164 13.98 9.35 6.16
C ALA A 164 13.79 10.35 4.99
N VAL A 165 13.07 9.93 3.93
CA VAL A 165 12.90 10.75 2.73
C VAL A 165 11.72 11.70 2.83
N SER A 166 10.58 11.23 3.37
CA SER A 166 9.33 11.99 3.39
C SER A 166 8.95 12.56 4.76
N SER A 167 9.61 12.11 5.85
CA SER A 167 9.24 12.42 7.25
C SER A 167 7.77 12.04 7.58
N ASP A 168 7.22 11.06 6.85
CA ASP A 168 5.83 10.61 6.98
C ASP A 168 5.75 9.33 7.83
N ALA A 169 5.64 9.53 9.14
CA ALA A 169 5.48 8.42 10.09
C ALA A 169 4.16 7.65 9.87
N GLY A 170 3.11 8.32 9.40
CA GLY A 170 1.81 7.69 9.12
C GLY A 170 1.93 6.66 8.01
N SER A 171 2.50 7.02 6.87
CA SER A 171 2.77 6.09 5.78
C SER A 171 3.69 4.95 6.22
N ALA A 172 4.77 5.25 6.94
CA ALA A 172 5.71 4.24 7.45
C ALA A 172 5.01 3.20 8.34
N LEU A 173 4.11 3.65 9.23
CA LEU A 173 3.32 2.76 10.09
C LEU A 173 2.41 1.81 9.29
N VAL A 174 1.83 2.28 8.19
CA VAL A 174 0.98 1.45 7.32
C VAL A 174 1.79 0.27 6.74
N TYR A 175 3.04 0.47 6.32
CA TYR A 175 3.91 -0.62 5.84
C TYR A 175 4.19 -1.66 6.92
N LEU A 176 4.39 -1.21 8.16
CA LEU A 176 4.55 -2.11 9.30
C LEU A 176 3.27 -2.94 9.54
N MET A 177 2.10 -2.31 9.45
CA MET A 177 0.81 -3.00 9.61
C MET A 177 0.54 -4.00 8.48
N ILE A 178 0.91 -3.68 7.24
CA ILE A 178 0.86 -4.63 6.10
C ILE A 178 1.71 -5.86 6.42
N TYR A 179 2.96 -5.67 6.88
CA TYR A 179 3.83 -6.78 7.26
C TYR A 179 3.22 -7.66 8.35
N ILE A 180 2.73 -7.06 9.44
CA ILE A 180 2.12 -7.80 10.56
C ILE A 180 0.91 -8.62 10.08
N GLY A 181 0.00 -8.00 9.32
CA GLY A 181 -1.18 -8.68 8.79
C GLY A 181 -0.82 -9.84 7.86
N MET A 182 0.14 -9.63 6.95
CA MET A 182 0.59 -10.66 6.02
C MET A 182 1.35 -11.79 6.71
N ALA A 183 2.20 -11.48 7.69
CA ALA A 183 2.92 -12.46 8.47
C ALA A 183 1.95 -13.36 9.26
N PHE A 184 0.91 -12.76 9.84
CA PHE A 184 -0.15 -13.50 10.51
C PHE A 184 -0.92 -14.42 9.54
N ALA A 185 -1.34 -13.89 8.38
CA ALA A 185 -2.05 -14.65 7.35
C ALA A 185 -1.19 -15.77 6.74
N ALA A 186 0.14 -15.57 6.62
CA ALA A 186 1.07 -16.58 6.16
C ALA A 186 1.29 -17.72 7.16
N GLY A 187 0.87 -17.55 8.41
CA GLY A 187 1.00 -18.54 9.47
C GLY A 187 2.32 -18.45 10.25
N LEU A 188 2.89 -17.25 10.35
CA LEU A 188 4.01 -17.01 11.24
C LEU A 188 3.57 -17.29 12.69
N PRO A 189 4.35 -18.04 13.49
CA PRO A 189 3.98 -18.35 14.88
C PRO A 189 3.77 -17.09 15.73
N TRP A 190 2.74 -17.08 16.54
CA TRP A 190 2.29 -15.94 17.35
C TRP A 190 3.36 -15.43 18.33
N TYR A 191 4.27 -16.29 18.80
CA TYR A 191 5.34 -15.89 19.73
C TYR A 191 6.30 -14.86 19.10
N TRP A 192 6.47 -14.83 17.78
CA TRP A 192 7.27 -13.81 17.09
C TRP A 192 6.67 -12.41 17.22
N PHE A 193 5.33 -12.32 17.16
CA PHE A 193 4.65 -11.04 17.36
C PHE A 193 4.83 -10.55 18.80
N VAL A 194 4.74 -11.45 19.79
CA VAL A 194 4.99 -11.10 21.20
C VAL A 194 6.43 -10.61 21.40
N ILE A 195 7.41 -11.32 20.85
CA ILE A 195 8.81 -10.90 20.92
C ILE A 195 9.01 -9.54 20.26
N GLY A 196 8.40 -9.30 19.11
CA GLY A 196 8.45 -8.01 18.41
C GLY A 196 7.84 -6.87 19.22
N PHE A 197 6.66 -7.08 19.82
CA PHE A 197 6.00 -6.09 20.66
C PHE A 197 6.78 -5.78 21.94
N VAL A 198 7.27 -6.81 22.63
CA VAL A 198 8.09 -6.64 23.85
C VAL A 198 9.40 -5.93 23.51
N GLY A 199 10.07 -6.32 22.42
CA GLY A 199 11.30 -5.67 21.96
C GLY A 199 11.10 -4.20 21.60
N ALA A 200 10.02 -3.86 20.90
CA ALA A 200 9.67 -2.48 20.59
C ALA A 200 9.36 -1.67 21.87
N GLY A 201 8.61 -2.24 22.79
CA GLY A 201 8.28 -1.59 24.07
C GLY A 201 9.52 -1.31 24.93
N VAL A 202 10.43 -2.28 25.03
CA VAL A 202 11.72 -2.10 25.73
C VAL A 202 12.60 -1.06 25.04
N GLY A 203 12.63 -1.06 23.69
CA GLY A 203 13.37 -0.06 22.93
C GLY A 203 12.86 1.36 23.15
N ILE A 204 11.54 1.56 23.13
CA ILE A 204 10.91 2.88 23.42
C ILE A 204 11.18 3.31 24.86
N LEU A 205 11.02 2.41 25.84
CA LEU A 205 11.33 2.70 27.24
C LEU A 205 12.80 3.08 27.42
N GLY A 206 13.71 2.37 26.73
CA GLY A 206 15.13 2.69 26.75
C GLY A 206 15.41 4.11 26.23
N LEU A 207 14.80 4.48 25.09
CA LEU A 207 14.96 5.84 24.56
C LEU A 207 14.42 6.93 25.52
N VAL A 208 13.27 6.67 26.17
CA VAL A 208 12.67 7.65 27.11
C VAL A 208 13.46 7.78 28.42
N ILE A 209 14.19 6.73 28.85
CA ILE A 209 14.95 6.76 30.10
C ILE A 209 16.35 7.38 29.90
N PHE A 210 16.92 7.23 28.70
CA PHE A 210 18.28 7.70 28.42
C PHE A 210 18.34 9.06 27.70
N ASP A 211 17.19 9.68 27.39
CA ASP A 211 17.04 11.04 26.88
C ASP A 211 16.70 11.99 28.03
#